data_50c2ceee6450ac98a5d38660eb1d1eb5
#
_entry.id   50c2ceee6450ac98a5d38660eb1d1eb5
#
_cell.length_a   1.000
_cell.length_b   1.000
_cell.length_c   1.000
_cell.angle_alpha   90.00
_cell.angle_beta   90.00
_cell.angle_gamma   90.00
#
_symmetry.space_group_name_H-M   'P 1'
#
loop_
_entity.id
_entity.type
_entity.pdbx_description
1 polymer ?
#
loop_
_entity_poly.entity_id
_entity_poly.type
_entity_poly.pdbx_seq_one_letter_code
_entity_poly.pdbx_strand_id
1 'polypeptide(L)'
;MTVDSDKSLFKQYSTQFLRGMSERMRDSCSSSHLNEFLQERFTFFREAIRRSGMVRVRKHKISQVSLTDKNNSRCVIVEIVSPDAPFIVVTVEALMRQLDLLILCKLHPIIGVDLTEGKEVEKVFLPRQDLEKYDHLYLEVETEAENATLKHIETMIAGHMLAIQLVRNHHQYMLTNLESMIELIQTITVVSSDTKNEWSKLCGWLKHDNYSVMGY
;
A
#
# COMPACT_ATOMS: atom_id res chain seq x y z
N MET A 1 -12.20 -3.37 -24.60
CA MET A 1 -11.11 -2.36 -24.73
C MET A 1 -10.40 -2.60 -26.05
N THR A 2 -10.12 -1.55 -26.82
CA THR A 2 -9.36 -1.66 -28.05
C THR A 2 -7.85 -1.72 -27.77
N VAL A 3 -7.04 -2.32 -28.64
CA VAL A 3 -5.58 -2.44 -28.47
C VAL A 3 -4.90 -1.08 -28.25
N ASP A 4 -5.42 -0.02 -28.84
CA ASP A 4 -4.88 1.34 -28.66
C ASP A 4 -5.21 1.94 -27.27
N SER A 5 -6.35 1.59 -26.70
CA SER A 5 -6.71 1.98 -25.33
C SER A 5 -5.77 1.35 -24.28
N ASP A 6 -5.43 0.06 -24.44
CA ASP A 6 -4.50 -0.64 -23.54
C ASP A 6 -3.07 -0.07 -23.61
N LYS A 7 -2.59 0.30 -24.80
CA LYS A 7 -1.28 0.94 -24.98
C LYS A 7 -1.22 2.32 -24.31
N SER A 8 -2.27 3.11 -24.44
CA SER A 8 -2.38 4.43 -23.81
C SER A 8 -2.37 4.30 -22.29
N LEU A 9 -3.16 3.37 -21.75
CA LEU A 9 -3.26 3.11 -20.31
C LEU A 9 -1.92 2.62 -19.73
N PHE A 10 -1.25 1.70 -20.41
CA PHE A 10 0.09 1.24 -20.03
C PHE A 10 1.09 2.39 -19.98
N LYS A 11 1.06 3.30 -20.97
CA LYS A 11 1.94 4.48 -20.97
C LYS A 11 1.67 5.41 -19.79
N GLN A 12 0.40 5.65 -19.46
CA GLN A 12 0.01 6.45 -18.29
C GLN A 12 0.53 5.81 -16.99
N TYR A 13 0.26 4.52 -16.80
CA TYR A 13 0.74 3.75 -15.66
C TYR A 13 2.27 3.81 -15.53
N SER A 14 2.99 3.50 -16.62
CA SER A 14 4.46 3.50 -16.64
C SER A 14 5.03 4.86 -16.24
N THR A 15 4.42 5.95 -16.70
CA THR A 15 4.82 7.32 -16.35
C THR A 15 4.69 7.56 -14.83
N GLN A 16 3.60 7.08 -14.20
CA GLN A 16 3.41 7.25 -12.77
C GLN A 16 4.35 6.32 -11.97
N PHE A 17 4.47 5.07 -12.37
CA PHE A 17 5.33 4.10 -11.69
C PHE A 17 6.81 4.54 -11.70
N LEU A 18 7.31 5.01 -12.83
CA LEU A 18 8.70 5.47 -12.99
C LEU A 18 9.06 6.68 -12.15
N ARG A 19 8.08 7.46 -11.68
CA ARG A 19 8.35 8.57 -10.75
C ARG A 19 8.92 8.10 -9.40
N GLY A 20 8.57 6.89 -9.00
CA GLY A 20 9.15 6.25 -7.80
C GLY A 20 10.57 5.72 -7.99
N MET A 21 11.07 5.65 -9.22
CA MET A 21 12.41 5.18 -9.54
C MET A 21 13.41 6.32 -9.62
N SER A 22 14.59 6.16 -8.97
CA SER A 22 15.71 7.08 -9.17
C SER A 22 16.23 7.02 -10.62
N GLU A 23 16.86 8.11 -11.09
CA GLU A 23 17.52 8.14 -12.40
C GLU A 23 18.55 7.00 -12.54
N ARG A 24 19.38 6.82 -11.52
CA ARG A 24 20.38 5.75 -11.49
C ARG A 24 19.77 4.36 -11.71
N MET A 25 18.63 4.07 -11.11
CA MET A 25 17.93 2.78 -11.30
C MET A 25 17.40 2.65 -12.72
N ARG A 26 16.85 3.72 -13.30
CA ARG A 26 16.37 3.72 -14.69
C ARG A 26 17.49 3.51 -15.68
N ASP A 27 18.62 4.18 -15.50
CA ASP A 27 19.78 4.14 -16.38
C ASP A 27 20.52 2.79 -16.30
N SER A 28 20.40 2.07 -15.18
CA SER A 28 20.99 0.73 -15.03
C SER A 28 20.24 -0.36 -15.82
N CYS A 29 19.03 -0.08 -16.28
CA CYS A 29 18.20 -1.01 -17.03
C CYS A 29 18.22 -0.70 -18.54
N SER A 30 18.34 -1.73 -19.38
CA SER A 30 18.08 -1.53 -20.82
C SER A 30 16.60 -1.21 -21.05
N SER A 31 16.30 -0.48 -22.13
CA SER A 31 14.91 -0.07 -22.43
C SER A 31 13.96 -1.27 -22.61
N SER A 32 14.44 -2.39 -23.17
CA SER A 32 13.65 -3.62 -23.30
C SER A 32 13.34 -4.24 -21.94
N HIS A 33 14.33 -4.36 -21.08
CA HIS A 33 14.14 -4.91 -19.74
C HIS A 33 13.22 -4.03 -18.88
N LEU A 34 13.38 -2.71 -18.94
CA LEU A 34 12.51 -1.80 -18.24
C LEU A 34 11.05 -1.93 -18.72
N ASN A 35 10.85 -2.10 -20.04
CA ASN A 35 9.52 -2.30 -20.59
C ASN A 35 8.88 -3.61 -20.11
N GLU A 36 9.61 -4.73 -20.10
CA GLU A 36 9.13 -6.02 -19.57
C GLU A 36 8.79 -5.92 -18.07
N PHE A 37 9.65 -5.27 -17.30
CA PHE A 37 9.43 -4.99 -15.88
C PHE A 37 8.12 -4.24 -15.66
N LEU A 38 7.90 -3.16 -16.40
CA LEU A 38 6.69 -2.33 -16.29
C LEU A 38 5.43 -3.07 -16.77
N GLN A 39 5.52 -3.90 -17.81
CA GLN A 39 4.40 -4.71 -18.31
C GLN A 39 3.92 -5.71 -17.24
N GLU A 40 4.84 -6.37 -16.55
CA GLU A 40 4.50 -7.30 -15.48
C GLU A 40 3.84 -6.59 -14.29
N ARG A 41 4.35 -5.42 -13.91
CA ARG A 41 3.75 -4.59 -12.83
C ARG A 41 2.38 -4.08 -13.22
N PHE A 42 2.22 -3.63 -14.45
CA PHE A 42 0.93 -3.16 -14.95
C PHE A 42 -0.14 -4.26 -14.97
N THR A 43 0.24 -5.46 -15.40
CA THR A 43 -0.66 -6.62 -15.39
C THR A 43 -1.11 -6.94 -13.97
N PHE A 44 -0.17 -6.97 -13.02
CA PHE A 44 -0.48 -7.21 -11.61
C PHE A 44 -1.36 -6.08 -11.03
N PHE A 45 -1.06 -4.83 -11.34
CA PHE A 45 -1.81 -3.66 -10.90
C PHE A 45 -3.28 -3.74 -11.31
N ARG A 46 -3.55 -4.04 -12.58
CA ARG A 46 -4.93 -4.18 -13.08
C ARG A 46 -5.68 -5.32 -12.41
N GLU A 47 -5.04 -6.47 -12.24
CA GLU A 47 -5.63 -7.61 -11.55
C GLU A 47 -5.95 -7.29 -10.08
N ALA A 48 -5.03 -6.64 -9.40
CA ALA A 48 -5.18 -6.25 -8.01
C ALA A 48 -6.33 -5.25 -7.80
N ILE A 49 -6.50 -4.27 -8.69
CA ILE A 49 -7.61 -3.32 -8.61
C ILE A 49 -8.95 -4.03 -8.73
N ARG A 50 -9.12 -4.96 -9.68
CA ARG A 50 -10.36 -5.75 -9.81
C ARG A 50 -10.72 -6.50 -8.53
N ARG A 51 -9.71 -6.92 -7.75
CA ARG A 51 -9.85 -7.64 -6.48
C ARG A 51 -9.88 -6.73 -5.26
N SER A 52 -9.84 -5.41 -5.44
CA SER A 52 -9.75 -4.42 -4.36
C SER A 52 -8.50 -4.55 -3.49
N GLY A 53 -7.44 -5.03 -4.07
CA GLY A 53 -6.13 -5.22 -3.47
C GLY A 53 -5.58 -6.63 -3.64
N MET A 54 -4.26 -6.75 -3.70
CA MET A 54 -3.57 -8.03 -3.87
C MET A 54 -2.14 -7.95 -3.32
N VAL A 55 -1.70 -9.05 -2.74
CA VAL A 55 -0.31 -9.30 -2.33
C VAL A 55 0.23 -10.45 -3.15
N ARG A 56 1.48 -10.36 -3.58
CA ARG A 56 2.20 -11.42 -4.29
C ARG A 56 3.62 -11.51 -3.77
N VAL A 57 4.03 -12.71 -3.35
CA VAL A 57 5.40 -13.02 -2.94
C VAL A 57 5.92 -14.16 -3.81
N ARG A 58 7.05 -13.96 -4.50
CA ARG A 58 7.60 -14.95 -5.43
C ARG A 58 9.11 -14.85 -5.55
N LYS A 59 9.77 -15.97 -5.87
CA LYS A 59 11.18 -15.95 -6.22
C LYS A 59 11.43 -15.10 -7.45
N HIS A 60 12.50 -14.33 -7.43
CA HIS A 60 13.00 -13.67 -8.62
C HIS A 60 13.45 -14.73 -9.63
N LYS A 61 12.94 -14.67 -10.86
CA LYS A 61 13.42 -15.54 -11.93
C LYS A 61 14.68 -14.90 -12.52
N ILE A 62 15.71 -15.71 -12.79
CA ILE A 62 16.99 -15.26 -13.38
C ILE A 62 16.80 -14.49 -14.69
N SER A 63 15.72 -14.80 -15.43
CA SER A 63 15.34 -14.11 -16.67
C SER A 63 14.61 -12.77 -16.46
N GLN A 64 14.24 -12.42 -15.23
CA GLN A 64 13.53 -11.19 -14.92
C GLN A 64 14.48 -10.08 -14.52
N VAL A 65 14.06 -8.84 -14.74
CA VAL A 65 14.82 -7.66 -14.33
C VAL A 65 14.81 -7.55 -12.83
N SER A 66 15.98 -7.61 -12.21
CA SER A 66 16.22 -7.13 -10.86
C SER A 66 16.74 -5.70 -10.94
N LEU A 67 16.27 -4.85 -10.04
CA LEU A 67 16.73 -3.47 -9.94
C LEU A 67 18.02 -3.33 -9.14
N THR A 68 18.43 -4.40 -8.44
CA THR A 68 19.59 -4.38 -7.54
C THR A 68 20.77 -5.18 -8.05
N ASP A 69 20.56 -6.44 -8.40
CA ASP A 69 21.62 -7.33 -8.92
C ASP A 69 21.01 -8.39 -9.83
N LYS A 70 21.54 -8.48 -11.06
CA LYS A 70 21.09 -9.43 -12.08
C LYS A 70 21.36 -10.90 -11.74
N ASN A 71 22.26 -11.17 -10.79
CA ASN A 71 22.73 -12.52 -10.45
C ASN A 71 22.27 -13.01 -9.07
N ASN A 72 21.46 -12.25 -8.34
CA ASN A 72 21.05 -12.64 -7.00
C ASN A 72 19.94 -13.71 -7.03
N SER A 73 20.37 -14.98 -6.99
CA SER A 73 19.48 -16.16 -6.91
C SER A 73 18.67 -16.24 -5.61
N ARG A 74 19.00 -15.40 -4.62
CA ARG A 74 18.35 -15.32 -3.30
C ARG A 74 17.32 -14.20 -3.24
N CYS A 75 17.07 -13.52 -4.34
CA CYS A 75 16.13 -12.40 -4.37
C CYS A 75 14.69 -12.92 -4.49
N VAL A 76 13.83 -12.37 -3.64
CA VAL A 76 12.38 -12.56 -3.64
C VAL A 76 11.72 -11.23 -3.92
N ILE A 77 10.68 -11.24 -4.73
CA ILE A 77 9.84 -10.08 -5.01
C ILE A 77 8.63 -10.12 -4.09
N VAL A 78 8.43 -9.05 -3.35
CA VAL A 78 7.18 -8.75 -2.63
C VAL A 78 6.50 -7.60 -3.37
N GLU A 79 5.28 -7.83 -3.79
CA GLU A 79 4.50 -6.85 -4.53
C GLU A 79 3.10 -6.73 -3.95
N ILE A 80 2.70 -5.50 -3.66
CA ILE A 80 1.43 -5.17 -3.01
C ILE A 80 0.77 -4.06 -3.81
N VAL A 81 -0.48 -4.28 -4.19
CA VAL A 81 -1.37 -3.21 -4.67
C VAL A 81 -2.58 -3.18 -3.75
N SER A 82 -2.88 -2.03 -3.20
CA SER A 82 -3.95 -1.84 -2.21
C SER A 82 -4.53 -0.44 -2.34
N PRO A 83 -5.81 -0.21 -2.03
CA PRO A 83 -6.32 1.15 -1.85
C PRO A 83 -5.41 1.93 -0.89
N ASP A 84 -5.06 3.16 -1.25
CA ASP A 84 -4.14 4.03 -0.51
C ASP A 84 -4.60 4.18 0.95
N ALA A 85 -3.71 3.89 1.87
CA ALA A 85 -3.96 4.01 3.30
C ALA A 85 -2.67 4.35 4.06
N PRO A 86 -2.75 5.09 5.17
CA PRO A 86 -1.60 5.32 6.02
C PRO A 86 -1.02 3.98 6.54
N PHE A 87 0.27 3.98 6.84
CA PHE A 87 1.02 2.90 7.47
C PHE A 87 1.31 1.65 6.61
N ILE A 88 0.90 1.54 5.35
CA ILE A 88 1.18 0.37 4.50
C ILE A 88 2.68 0.07 4.46
N VAL A 89 3.49 1.03 4.05
CA VAL A 89 4.95 0.85 3.91
C VAL A 89 5.60 0.51 5.25
N VAL A 90 5.28 1.28 6.29
CA VAL A 90 5.88 1.10 7.62
C VAL A 90 5.56 -0.27 8.21
N THR A 91 4.32 -0.74 8.01
CA THR A 91 3.88 -2.07 8.47
C THR A 91 4.61 -3.18 7.73
N VAL A 92 4.75 -3.07 6.41
CA VAL A 92 5.47 -4.08 5.61
C VAL A 92 6.96 -4.08 5.95
N GLU A 93 7.59 -2.91 6.09
CA GLU A 93 8.99 -2.82 6.52
C GLU A 93 9.22 -3.39 7.92
N ALA A 94 8.31 -3.15 8.85
CA ALA A 94 8.38 -3.73 10.20
C ALA A 94 8.28 -5.26 10.15
N LEU A 95 7.37 -5.80 9.32
CA LEU A 95 7.24 -7.23 9.11
C LEU A 95 8.49 -7.83 8.47
N MET A 96 9.09 -7.19 7.45
CA MET A 96 10.34 -7.66 6.85
C MET A 96 11.46 -7.73 7.90
N ARG A 97 11.60 -6.72 8.74
CA ARG A 97 12.58 -6.73 9.85
C ARG A 97 12.30 -7.82 10.88
N GLN A 98 11.03 -8.06 11.23
CA GLN A 98 10.65 -9.12 12.17
C GLN A 98 10.99 -10.52 11.64
N LEU A 99 10.99 -10.68 10.32
CA LEU A 99 11.32 -11.94 9.63
C LEU A 99 12.81 -12.03 9.24
N ASP A 100 13.66 -11.11 9.69
CA ASP A 100 15.07 -11.00 9.33
C ASP A 100 15.32 -10.97 7.81
N LEU A 101 14.41 -10.31 7.07
CA LEU A 101 14.51 -10.18 5.63
C LEU A 101 15.08 -8.80 5.25
N LEU A 102 16.16 -8.81 4.48
CA LEU A 102 16.84 -7.59 4.03
C LEU A 102 16.15 -7.02 2.78
N ILE A 103 15.62 -5.82 2.88
CA ILE A 103 15.08 -5.08 1.72
C ILE A 103 16.26 -4.51 0.93
N LEU A 104 16.44 -4.97 -0.30
CA LEU A 104 17.47 -4.52 -1.23
C LEU A 104 17.01 -3.33 -2.07
N CYS A 105 15.74 -3.34 -2.48
CA CYS A 105 15.13 -2.28 -3.26
C CYS A 105 13.69 -2.05 -2.82
N LYS A 106 13.26 -0.79 -2.83
CA LYS A 106 11.88 -0.38 -2.56
C LYS A 106 11.41 0.65 -3.56
N LEU A 107 10.29 0.38 -4.20
CA LEU A 107 9.52 1.35 -4.98
C LEU A 107 8.11 1.44 -4.40
N HIS A 108 7.61 2.67 -4.23
CA HIS A 108 6.30 2.91 -3.64
C HIS A 108 5.60 4.08 -4.34
N PRO A 109 5.19 3.93 -5.60
CA PRO A 109 4.33 4.91 -6.22
C PRO A 109 2.90 4.81 -5.69
N ILE A 110 2.30 5.97 -5.41
CA ILE A 110 0.86 6.13 -5.21
C ILE A 110 0.27 6.55 -6.56
N ILE A 111 -0.75 5.86 -7.03
CA ILE A 111 -1.30 5.99 -8.37
C ILE A 111 -2.78 6.36 -8.27
N GLY A 112 -3.16 7.49 -8.86
CA GLY A 112 -4.56 7.88 -9.01
C GLY A 112 -5.20 7.14 -10.18
N VAL A 113 -6.43 6.66 -10.00
CA VAL A 113 -7.15 5.91 -11.03
C VAL A 113 -8.57 6.43 -11.22
N ASP A 114 -9.05 6.29 -12.45
CA ASP A 114 -10.45 6.40 -12.80
C ASP A 114 -10.94 5.00 -13.17
N LEU A 115 -12.04 4.56 -12.53
CA LEU A 115 -12.52 3.19 -12.62
C LEU A 115 -13.92 3.15 -13.23
N THR A 116 -14.20 2.12 -14.01
CA THR A 116 -15.56 1.75 -14.38
C THR A 116 -16.33 1.20 -13.19
N GLU A 117 -17.66 1.07 -13.32
CA GLU A 117 -18.51 0.35 -12.33
C GLU A 117 -18.02 -1.10 -12.08
N GLY A 118 -17.40 -1.75 -13.08
CA GLY A 118 -16.81 -3.09 -12.98
C GLY A 118 -15.39 -3.12 -12.41
N LYS A 119 -14.89 -2.00 -11.84
CA LYS A 119 -13.51 -1.85 -11.33
C LYS A 119 -12.42 -2.08 -12.38
N GLU A 120 -12.72 -1.80 -13.66
CA GLU A 120 -11.69 -1.74 -14.68
C GLU A 120 -11.04 -0.36 -14.70
N VAL A 121 -9.72 -0.32 -14.82
CA VAL A 121 -8.96 0.93 -14.90
C VAL A 121 -9.20 1.57 -16.27
N GLU A 122 -9.81 2.74 -16.29
CA GLU A 122 -10.03 3.54 -17.51
C GLU A 122 -8.88 4.51 -17.77
N LYS A 123 -8.39 5.16 -16.71
CA LYS A 123 -7.30 6.13 -16.78
C LYS A 123 -6.42 6.06 -15.55
N VAL A 124 -5.18 6.48 -15.70
CA VAL A 124 -4.20 6.58 -14.63
C VAL A 124 -3.65 8.00 -14.58
N PHE A 125 -3.57 8.55 -13.38
CA PHE A 125 -3.19 9.93 -13.13
C PHE A 125 -2.17 10.06 -11.99
N LEU A 126 -1.67 11.26 -11.82
CA LEU A 126 -1.08 11.66 -10.54
C LEU A 126 -2.13 11.58 -9.43
N PRO A 127 -1.74 11.14 -8.22
CA PRO A 127 -2.65 11.10 -7.09
C PRO A 127 -3.16 12.51 -6.77
N ARG A 128 -4.50 12.66 -6.71
CA ARG A 128 -5.21 13.87 -6.30
C ARG A 128 -6.30 13.50 -5.31
N GLN A 129 -6.84 14.47 -4.58
CA GLN A 129 -7.83 14.22 -3.54
C GLN A 129 -9.18 13.70 -4.09
N ASP A 130 -9.52 14.08 -5.31
CA ASP A 130 -10.77 13.75 -6.01
C ASP A 130 -10.76 12.39 -6.72
N LEU A 131 -9.65 11.63 -6.66
CA LEU A 131 -9.50 10.34 -7.32
C LEU A 131 -9.34 9.20 -6.31
N GLU A 132 -9.78 8.00 -6.73
CA GLU A 132 -9.34 6.79 -6.05
C GLU A 132 -7.82 6.62 -6.21
N LYS A 133 -7.17 6.25 -5.12
CA LYS A 133 -5.71 6.09 -5.07
C LYS A 133 -5.36 4.68 -4.62
N TYR A 134 -4.34 4.15 -5.27
CA TYR A 134 -3.77 2.85 -4.93
C TYR A 134 -2.28 2.98 -4.67
N ASP A 135 -1.84 2.38 -3.58
CA ASP A 135 -0.44 2.09 -3.35
C ASP A 135 0.00 0.94 -4.25
N HIS A 136 1.15 1.08 -4.89
CA HIS A 136 1.82 -0.03 -5.55
C HIS A 136 3.21 -0.20 -4.96
N LEU A 137 3.31 -0.95 -3.86
CA LEU A 137 4.58 -1.25 -3.21
C LEU A 137 5.27 -2.44 -3.90
N TYR A 138 6.50 -2.22 -4.36
CA TYR A 138 7.38 -3.23 -4.90
C TYR A 138 8.66 -3.30 -4.07
N LEU A 139 9.00 -4.49 -3.60
CA LEU A 139 10.23 -4.74 -2.85
C LEU A 139 11.02 -5.88 -3.51
N GLU A 140 12.34 -5.71 -3.60
CA GLU A 140 13.28 -6.80 -3.76
C GLU A 140 13.87 -7.11 -2.38
N VAL A 141 13.75 -8.37 -1.96
CA VAL A 141 14.11 -8.82 -0.62
C VAL A 141 15.08 -9.98 -0.73
N GLU A 142 16.18 -9.94 0.01
CA GLU A 142 17.12 -11.06 0.09
C GLU A 142 16.62 -12.11 1.07
N THR A 143 16.52 -13.37 0.60
CA THR A 143 16.16 -14.52 1.44
C THR A 143 16.53 -15.83 0.77
N GLU A 144 16.88 -16.83 1.58
CA GLU A 144 17.07 -18.22 1.16
C GLU A 144 15.79 -19.07 1.31
N ALA A 145 14.67 -18.42 1.64
CA ALA A 145 13.42 -19.10 1.97
C ALA A 145 12.87 -19.99 0.84
N GLU A 146 12.33 -21.14 1.21
CA GLU A 146 11.63 -22.05 0.31
C GLU A 146 10.24 -21.53 -0.06
N ASN A 147 9.61 -22.11 -1.08
CA ASN A 147 8.29 -21.68 -1.56
C ASN A 147 7.18 -21.74 -0.49
N ALA A 148 7.23 -22.71 0.43
CA ALA A 148 6.28 -22.81 1.54
C ALA A 148 6.39 -21.60 2.47
N THR A 149 7.61 -21.17 2.78
CA THR A 149 7.87 -19.97 3.59
C THR A 149 7.41 -18.71 2.86
N LEU A 150 7.62 -18.61 1.54
CA LEU A 150 7.14 -17.47 0.75
C LEU A 150 5.62 -17.33 0.80
N LYS A 151 4.89 -18.45 0.75
CA LYS A 151 3.43 -18.43 0.89
C LYS A 151 2.99 -18.00 2.29
N HIS A 152 3.73 -18.36 3.32
CA HIS A 152 3.48 -17.89 4.67
C HIS A 152 3.69 -16.38 4.78
N ILE A 153 4.81 -15.85 4.24
CA ILE A 153 5.09 -14.41 4.18
C ILE A 153 3.96 -13.66 3.46
N GLU A 154 3.52 -14.16 2.30
CA GLU A 154 2.42 -13.59 1.54
C GLU A 154 1.13 -13.53 2.37
N THR A 155 0.81 -14.59 3.10
CA THR A 155 -0.38 -14.66 3.96
C THR A 155 -0.29 -13.67 5.12
N MET A 156 0.87 -13.54 5.75
CA MET A 156 1.09 -12.56 6.82
C MET A 156 0.89 -11.12 6.32
N ILE A 157 1.52 -10.77 5.19
CA ILE A 157 1.36 -9.44 4.59
C ILE A 157 -0.11 -9.19 4.26
N ALA A 158 -0.80 -10.15 3.63
CA ALA A 158 -2.21 -10.01 3.27
C ALA A 158 -3.10 -9.77 4.50
N GLY A 159 -2.82 -10.45 5.61
CA GLY A 159 -3.51 -10.23 6.89
C GLY A 159 -3.32 -8.80 7.42
N HIS A 160 -2.09 -8.27 7.37
CA HIS A 160 -1.81 -6.90 7.77
C HIS A 160 -2.49 -5.88 6.84
N MET A 161 -2.49 -6.12 5.52
CA MET A 161 -3.19 -5.25 4.57
C MET A 161 -4.69 -5.21 4.83
N LEU A 162 -5.29 -6.36 5.14
CA LEU A 162 -6.70 -6.41 5.53
C LEU A 162 -6.98 -5.60 6.79
N ALA A 163 -6.14 -5.71 7.82
CA ALA A 163 -6.26 -4.93 9.04
C ALA A 163 -6.16 -3.42 8.77
N ILE A 164 -5.18 -2.98 7.97
CA ILE A 164 -5.03 -1.58 7.58
C ILE A 164 -6.29 -1.06 6.86
N GLN A 165 -6.83 -1.83 5.90
CA GLN A 165 -8.03 -1.43 5.17
C GLN A 165 -9.27 -1.40 6.09
N LEU A 166 -9.35 -2.29 7.06
CA LEU A 166 -10.41 -2.28 8.05
C LEU A 166 -10.38 -1.00 8.88
N VAL A 167 -9.20 -0.63 9.42
CA VAL A 167 -8.99 0.63 10.15
C VAL A 167 -9.35 1.83 9.29
N ARG A 168 -8.85 1.89 8.03
CA ARG A 168 -9.15 2.97 7.09
C ARG A 168 -10.65 3.14 6.87
N ASN A 169 -11.36 2.04 6.63
CA ASN A 169 -12.80 2.07 6.32
C ASN A 169 -13.64 2.47 7.54
N HIS A 170 -13.17 2.21 8.75
CA HIS A 170 -13.89 2.54 10.00
C HIS A 170 -13.37 3.80 10.70
N HIS A 171 -12.35 4.47 10.13
CA HIS A 171 -11.73 5.64 10.76
C HIS A 171 -12.74 6.72 11.12
N GLN A 172 -13.63 7.09 10.19
CA GLN A 172 -14.66 8.10 10.44
C GLN A 172 -15.64 7.69 11.54
N TYR A 173 -15.99 6.40 11.60
CA TYR A 173 -16.83 5.87 12.67
C TYR A 173 -16.14 5.96 14.04
N MET A 174 -14.84 5.65 14.10
CA MET A 174 -14.06 5.80 15.33
C MET A 174 -14.02 7.25 15.81
N LEU A 175 -13.86 8.23 14.91
CA LEU A 175 -13.90 9.65 15.24
C LEU A 175 -15.29 10.08 15.76
N THR A 176 -16.37 9.58 15.15
CA THR A 176 -17.74 9.84 15.62
C THR A 176 -17.98 9.26 17.02
N ASN A 177 -17.41 8.10 17.32
CA ASN A 177 -17.48 7.54 18.68
C ASN A 177 -16.77 8.41 19.73
N LEU A 178 -15.62 9.02 19.38
CA LEU A 178 -14.97 9.99 20.27
C LEU A 178 -15.87 11.21 20.54
N GLU A 179 -16.61 11.68 19.56
CA GLU A 179 -17.60 12.76 19.75
C GLU A 179 -18.69 12.33 20.73
N SER A 180 -19.29 11.15 20.51
CA SER A 180 -20.32 10.59 21.39
C SER A 180 -19.79 10.38 22.82
N MET A 181 -18.51 10.01 22.99
CA MET A 181 -17.88 9.92 24.31
C MET A 181 -17.81 11.29 25.01
N ILE A 182 -17.51 12.37 24.28
CA ILE A 182 -17.50 13.73 24.85
C ILE A 182 -18.89 14.09 25.36
N GLU A 183 -19.94 13.80 24.61
CA GLU A 183 -21.33 14.04 25.01
C GLU A 183 -21.69 13.20 26.27
N LEU A 184 -21.34 11.91 26.26
CA LEU A 184 -21.60 11.01 27.38
C LEU A 184 -20.91 11.47 28.66
N ILE A 185 -19.66 11.93 28.59
CA ILE A 185 -18.90 12.47 29.75
C ILE A 185 -19.68 13.58 30.44
N GLN A 186 -20.36 14.45 29.71
CA GLN A 186 -21.13 15.54 30.30
C GLN A 186 -22.35 15.05 31.08
N THR A 187 -22.90 13.87 30.78
CA THR A 187 -24.07 13.30 31.48
C THR A 187 -23.71 12.59 32.80
N ILE A 188 -22.45 12.26 33.02
CA ILE A 188 -22.00 11.57 34.25
C ILE A 188 -22.21 12.47 35.48
N THR A 189 -22.96 12.03 36.46
CA THR A 189 -23.30 12.84 37.65
C THR A 189 -22.33 12.65 38.82
N VAL A 190 -21.58 11.54 38.85
CA VAL A 190 -20.70 11.16 39.99
C VAL A 190 -19.29 11.76 39.90
N VAL A 191 -18.98 12.53 38.86
CA VAL A 191 -17.66 13.10 38.58
C VAL A 191 -17.74 14.63 38.61
N SER A 192 -16.69 15.28 39.12
CA SER A 192 -16.60 16.73 39.21
C SER A 192 -16.61 17.39 37.81
N SER A 193 -17.07 18.63 37.70
CA SER A 193 -17.05 19.40 36.45
C SER A 193 -15.64 19.57 35.89
N ASP A 194 -14.64 19.73 36.76
CA ASP A 194 -13.24 19.90 36.32
C ASP A 194 -12.72 18.60 35.65
N THR A 195 -12.98 17.45 36.25
CA THR A 195 -12.59 16.15 35.70
C THR A 195 -13.31 15.89 34.33
N LYS A 196 -14.60 16.23 34.19
CA LYS A 196 -15.34 16.14 32.95
C LYS A 196 -14.69 17.01 31.86
N ASN A 197 -14.30 18.23 32.21
CA ASN A 197 -13.62 19.14 31.28
C ASN A 197 -12.26 18.59 30.81
N GLU A 198 -11.48 17.99 31.71
CA GLU A 198 -10.22 17.35 31.39
C GLU A 198 -10.42 16.17 30.41
N TRP A 199 -11.38 15.29 30.67
CA TRP A 199 -11.69 14.14 29.81
C TRP A 199 -12.19 14.60 28.44
N SER A 200 -13.06 15.60 28.39
CA SER A 200 -13.55 16.16 27.12
C SER A 200 -12.42 16.80 26.31
N LYS A 201 -11.49 17.49 26.97
CA LYS A 201 -10.29 18.04 26.33
C LYS A 201 -9.39 16.93 25.77
N LEU A 202 -9.21 15.83 26.50
CA LEU A 202 -8.42 14.67 26.05
C LEU A 202 -9.05 14.04 24.79
N CYS A 203 -10.36 13.76 24.82
CA CYS A 203 -11.06 13.21 23.65
C CYS A 203 -11.00 14.17 22.46
N GLY A 204 -11.17 15.47 22.68
CA GLY A 204 -11.02 16.49 21.64
C GLY A 204 -9.60 16.52 21.06
N TRP A 205 -8.58 16.41 21.93
CA TRP A 205 -7.18 16.35 21.50
C TRP A 205 -6.89 15.09 20.66
N LEU A 206 -7.42 13.93 21.05
CA LEU A 206 -7.30 12.68 20.27
C LEU A 206 -7.95 12.80 18.88
N LYS A 207 -9.07 13.52 18.78
CA LYS A 207 -9.81 13.72 17.53
C LYS A 207 -9.08 14.63 16.54
N HIS A 208 -8.32 15.62 17.00
CA HIS A 208 -7.71 16.67 16.17
C HIS A 208 -6.30 16.28 15.65
N ASP A 209 -6.16 15.10 15.05
CA ASP A 209 -4.94 14.59 14.39
C ASP A 209 -3.68 14.53 15.26
N ASN A 210 -3.82 14.67 16.59
CA ASN A 210 -2.71 14.51 17.51
C ASN A 210 -2.37 13.05 17.80
N TYR A 211 -3.27 12.14 17.41
CA TYR A 211 -3.12 10.70 17.60
C TYR A 211 -3.81 9.92 16.47
N SER A 212 -3.20 8.82 16.06
CA SER A 212 -3.80 7.93 15.06
C SER A 212 -4.72 6.91 15.75
N VAL A 213 -6.04 7.08 15.60
CA VAL A 213 -7.02 6.13 16.13
C VAL A 213 -7.08 4.92 15.21
N MET A 214 -6.69 3.75 15.72
CA MET A 214 -6.61 2.49 14.96
C MET A 214 -7.58 1.41 15.47
N GLY A 215 -8.30 1.65 16.54
CA GLY A 215 -9.25 0.72 17.13
C GLY A 215 -9.71 1.19 18.51
N TYR A 216 -10.73 0.51 19.04
CA TYR A 216 -11.24 0.72 20.43
C TYR A 216 -11.71 -0.62 21.00
#